data_56c1f0ad51da052bd22ff317d7de0de7
#
_entry.id   56c1f0ad51da052bd22ff317d7de0de7
#
_cell.length_a   1.000
_cell.length_b   1.000
_cell.length_c   1.000
_cell.angle_alpha   90.00
_cell.angle_beta   90.00
_cell.angle_gamma   90.00
#
_symmetry.space_group_name_H-M   'P 1'
#
loop_
_entity.id
_entity.type
_entity.pdbx_description
1 polymer ?
#
loop_
_entity_poly.entity_id
_entity_poly.type
_entity_poly.pdbx_seq_one_letter_code
_entity_poly.pdbx_strand_id
1 'polypeptide(L)'
;GDVYKRQVDESRPLTRQYNWGYDPTNYNVPEGSYSTDPAKGEVRVRECKEMIASLHAAGIGVIMDVVYNHMYRSENPLNSTVPYYFFRQNPDGSFSNGSGCGNEFASERPMARKYLIDSVLYWAQEYHIDGFRFDLMGLYDVDTMNELRAALDALPCGRSILMYGEPWQGGGSQLHRYEANKANLAMLSERIGIFCDNTRDVIKGGCFDAREPGYVEGRPGSFWDIGGAVAAWCR
;
A
#
# COMPACT_ATOMS: atom_id res chain seq x y z
N GLY A 1 -18.33 7.86 -5.53
CA GLY A 1 -17.47 8.47 -4.68
C GLY A 1 -17.49 8.21 -3.18
N ASP A 2 -18.48 8.65 -2.44
CA ASP A 2 -18.39 8.72 -0.97
C ASP A 2 -18.47 7.39 -0.21
N VAL A 3 -18.86 6.32 -0.86
CA VAL A 3 -19.03 5.01 -0.19
C VAL A 3 -17.69 4.44 0.29
N TYR A 4 -16.58 4.74 -0.40
CA TYR A 4 -15.26 4.21 -0.09
C TYR A 4 -14.52 4.97 1.01
N LYS A 5 -14.95 6.19 1.32
CA LYS A 5 -14.29 7.09 2.29
C LYS A 5 -15.01 7.17 3.64
N ARG A 6 -16.02 6.33 3.87
CA ARG A 6 -16.78 6.37 5.10
C ARG A 6 -16.09 5.51 6.17
N GLN A 7 -15.68 6.16 7.25
CA GLN A 7 -15.17 5.46 8.44
C GLN A 7 -16.25 4.58 9.06
N VAL A 8 -15.84 3.45 9.63
CA VAL A 8 -16.72 2.57 10.39
C VAL A 8 -17.10 3.27 11.70
N ASP A 9 -18.36 3.31 12.03
CA ASP A 9 -18.87 3.81 13.31
C ASP A 9 -18.77 2.70 14.36
N GLU A 10 -17.73 2.72 15.17
CA GLU A 10 -17.45 1.73 16.21
C GLU A 10 -18.50 1.71 17.32
N SER A 11 -19.32 2.77 17.47
CA SER A 11 -20.46 2.80 18.41
C SER A 11 -21.65 1.96 17.93
N ARG A 12 -21.63 1.51 16.67
CA ARG A 12 -22.70 0.76 16.01
C ARG A 12 -22.21 -0.54 15.38
N PRO A 13 -21.53 -1.42 16.14
CA PRO A 13 -20.82 -2.59 15.58
C PRO A 13 -21.75 -3.61 14.90
N LEU A 14 -23.03 -3.65 15.28
CA LEU A 14 -24.01 -4.57 14.71
C LEU A 14 -24.72 -4.02 13.45
N THR A 15 -24.48 -2.75 13.09
CA THR A 15 -24.99 -2.21 11.84
C THR A 15 -24.09 -2.63 10.67
N ARG A 16 -24.73 -3.07 9.57
CA ARG A 16 -23.99 -3.41 8.37
C ARG A 16 -23.30 -2.17 7.81
N GLN A 17 -21.99 -2.13 7.93
CA GLN A 17 -21.12 -1.06 7.46
C GLN A 17 -20.07 -1.69 6.56
N TYR A 18 -19.69 -0.98 5.50
CA TYR A 18 -18.65 -1.43 4.60
C TYR A 18 -17.61 -0.32 4.39
N ASN A 19 -16.35 -0.67 4.57
CA ASN A 19 -15.20 0.17 4.28
C ASN A 19 -14.13 -0.72 3.61
N TRP A 20 -13.51 -0.22 2.55
CA TRP A 20 -12.45 -0.94 1.84
C TRP A 20 -11.13 -1.03 2.63
N GLY A 21 -10.99 -0.23 3.69
CA GLY A 21 -9.77 -0.19 4.50
C GLY A 21 -8.67 0.73 3.95
N TYR A 22 -8.90 1.42 2.84
CA TYR A 22 -7.89 2.26 2.18
C TYR A 22 -7.99 3.75 2.54
N ASP A 23 -8.59 4.10 3.66
CA ASP A 23 -8.71 5.49 4.16
C ASP A 23 -8.13 5.60 5.59
N PRO A 24 -6.81 5.46 5.79
CA PRO A 24 -6.21 5.43 7.11
C PRO A 24 -6.29 6.80 7.80
N THR A 25 -6.68 6.81 9.07
CA THR A 25 -6.57 7.99 9.95
C THR A 25 -5.27 7.98 10.75
N ASN A 26 -4.65 6.81 10.90
CA ASN A 26 -3.36 6.62 11.54
C ASN A 26 -2.69 5.37 10.98
N TYR A 27 -1.36 5.44 10.75
CA TYR A 27 -0.61 4.34 10.15
C TYR A 27 -0.12 3.28 11.14
N ASN A 28 -0.11 3.58 12.45
CA ASN A 28 0.60 2.77 13.45
C ASN A 28 -0.33 2.13 14.49
N VAL A 29 -1.62 2.01 14.19
CA VAL A 29 -2.60 1.42 15.11
C VAL A 29 -3.51 0.44 14.37
N PRO A 30 -3.85 -0.72 14.98
CA PRO A 30 -4.85 -1.63 14.44
C PRO A 30 -6.24 -0.99 14.41
N GLU A 31 -7.02 -1.35 13.40
CA GLU A 31 -8.40 -0.89 13.24
C GLU A 31 -9.30 -1.43 14.37
N GLY A 32 -10.01 -0.53 15.04
CA GLY A 32 -10.81 -0.87 16.21
C GLY A 32 -12.05 -1.70 15.93
N SER A 33 -12.64 -1.58 14.74
CA SER A 33 -13.86 -2.33 14.38
C SER A 33 -13.68 -3.85 14.35
N TYR A 34 -12.44 -4.34 14.31
CA TYR A 34 -12.11 -5.77 14.42
C TYR A 34 -11.83 -6.21 15.87
N SER A 35 -11.80 -5.28 16.82
CA SER A 35 -11.50 -5.58 18.22
C SER A 35 -12.77 -5.86 19.02
N THR A 36 -12.67 -6.71 20.03
CA THR A 36 -13.75 -6.98 20.99
C THR A 36 -14.03 -5.78 21.92
N ASP A 37 -13.06 -4.88 22.09
CA ASP A 37 -13.22 -3.61 22.82
C ASP A 37 -12.51 -2.48 22.08
N PRO A 38 -13.20 -1.82 21.12
CA PRO A 38 -12.62 -0.75 20.30
C PRO A 38 -12.13 0.46 21.10
N ALA A 39 -12.69 0.70 22.28
CA ALA A 39 -12.32 1.84 23.12
C ALA A 39 -10.96 1.67 23.82
N LYS A 40 -10.45 0.44 23.90
CA LYS A 40 -9.18 0.12 24.56
C LYS A 40 -8.09 -0.21 23.56
N GLY A 41 -7.12 0.68 23.41
CA GLY A 41 -6.00 0.50 22.48
C GLY A 41 -5.17 -0.76 22.73
N GLU A 42 -4.94 -1.12 24.01
CA GLU A 42 -4.23 -2.34 24.38
C GLU A 42 -4.97 -3.62 23.97
N VAL A 43 -6.28 -3.61 23.91
CA VAL A 43 -7.08 -4.75 23.41
C VAL A 43 -6.89 -4.90 21.90
N ARG A 44 -6.99 -3.80 21.15
CA ARG A 44 -6.74 -3.79 19.70
C ARG A 44 -5.36 -4.38 19.37
N VAL A 45 -4.32 -3.92 20.07
CA VAL A 45 -2.93 -4.37 19.87
C VAL A 45 -2.79 -5.85 20.18
N ARG A 46 -3.28 -6.30 21.34
CA ARG A 46 -3.21 -7.69 21.77
C ARG A 46 -3.90 -8.61 20.79
N GLU A 47 -5.15 -8.33 20.43
CA GLU A 47 -5.95 -9.19 19.54
C GLU A 47 -5.37 -9.26 18.13
N CYS A 48 -4.82 -8.17 17.61
CA CYS A 48 -4.10 -8.17 16.34
C CYS A 48 -2.86 -9.07 16.40
N LYS A 49 -2.06 -8.99 17.47
CA LYS A 49 -0.89 -9.87 17.68
C LYS A 49 -1.31 -11.34 17.86
N GLU A 50 -2.40 -11.63 18.56
CA GLU A 50 -2.94 -12.99 18.75
C GLU A 50 -3.42 -13.59 17.42
N MET A 51 -4.06 -12.79 16.56
CA MET A 51 -4.46 -13.20 15.21
C MET A 51 -3.23 -13.61 14.38
N ILE A 52 -2.19 -12.76 14.34
CA ILE A 52 -0.95 -13.03 13.60
C ILE A 52 -0.26 -14.27 14.13
N ALA A 53 -0.13 -14.41 15.46
CA ALA A 53 0.48 -15.59 16.10
C ALA A 53 -0.28 -16.88 15.76
N SER A 54 -1.61 -16.82 15.67
CA SER A 54 -2.46 -17.95 15.30
C SER A 54 -2.24 -18.39 13.85
N LEU A 55 -2.08 -17.42 12.93
CA LEU A 55 -1.75 -17.69 11.53
C LEU A 55 -0.36 -18.32 11.41
N HIS A 56 0.63 -17.80 12.11
CA HIS A 56 1.99 -18.37 12.14
C HIS A 56 1.99 -19.79 12.70
N ALA A 57 1.23 -20.06 13.76
CA ALA A 57 1.09 -21.41 14.31
C ALA A 57 0.49 -22.41 13.31
N ALA A 58 -0.30 -21.92 12.36
CA ALA A 58 -0.85 -22.69 11.25
C ALA A 58 0.10 -22.77 10.02
N GLY A 59 1.29 -22.21 10.10
CA GLY A 59 2.26 -22.15 9.01
C GLY A 59 1.92 -21.14 7.91
N ILE A 60 1.09 -20.13 8.21
CA ILE A 60 0.63 -19.10 7.27
C ILE A 60 1.36 -17.79 7.56
N GLY A 61 2.11 -17.28 6.58
CA GLY A 61 2.72 -15.95 6.65
C GLY A 61 1.68 -14.83 6.48
N VAL A 62 1.95 -13.68 7.07
CA VAL A 62 1.06 -12.52 7.09
C VAL A 62 1.66 -11.37 6.30
N ILE A 63 0.97 -10.95 5.24
CA ILE A 63 1.34 -9.76 4.46
C ILE A 63 0.39 -8.63 4.84
N MET A 64 0.96 -7.50 5.22
CA MET A 64 0.19 -6.30 5.53
C MET A 64 0.02 -5.43 4.28
N ASP A 65 -1.23 -5.13 3.94
CA ASP A 65 -1.57 -4.17 2.90
C ASP A 65 -1.50 -2.76 3.48
N VAL A 66 -0.50 -1.98 3.05
CA VAL A 66 -0.19 -0.68 3.64
C VAL A 66 -0.56 0.48 2.73
N VAL A 67 -1.23 1.48 3.30
CA VAL A 67 -1.73 2.66 2.61
C VAL A 67 -1.03 3.89 3.19
N TYR A 68 0.26 4.08 2.87
CA TYR A 68 1.01 5.27 3.28
C TYR A 68 0.93 6.41 2.26
N ASN A 69 0.31 6.16 1.11
CA ASN A 69 0.25 7.12 0.02
C ASN A 69 -0.66 8.32 0.31
N HIS A 70 -1.61 8.20 1.25
CA HIS A 70 -2.49 9.28 1.69
C HIS A 70 -3.04 9.02 3.10
N MET A 71 -3.73 9.98 3.67
CA MET A 71 -4.57 9.84 4.85
C MET A 71 -6.00 10.26 4.54
N TYR A 72 -6.95 9.76 5.35
CA TYR A 72 -8.39 10.00 5.17
C TYR A 72 -8.76 11.47 4.97
N ARG A 73 -8.06 12.38 5.69
CA ARG A 73 -8.29 13.84 5.61
C ARG A 73 -6.96 14.58 5.62
N SER A 74 -6.99 15.79 5.05
CA SER A 74 -5.86 16.72 5.16
C SER A 74 -5.68 17.24 6.59
N GLU A 75 -6.78 17.32 7.36
CA GLU A 75 -6.80 17.60 8.81
C GLU A 75 -6.49 16.31 9.59
N ASN A 76 -5.22 15.93 9.59
CA ASN A 76 -4.73 14.71 10.25
C ASN A 76 -3.59 15.05 11.23
N PRO A 77 -3.19 14.12 12.12
CA PRO A 77 -2.17 14.37 13.13
C PRO A 77 -0.83 14.84 12.56
N LEU A 78 -0.39 14.31 11.41
CA LEU A 78 0.87 14.69 10.78
C LEU A 78 0.83 16.16 10.29
N ASN A 79 -0.24 16.54 9.60
CA ASN A 79 -0.39 17.89 9.09
C ASN A 79 -0.70 18.91 10.21
N SER A 80 -1.33 18.47 11.31
CA SER A 80 -1.55 19.33 12.48
C SER A 80 -0.28 19.56 13.27
N THR A 81 0.65 18.61 13.28
CA THR A 81 1.93 18.72 13.99
C THR A 81 2.94 19.56 13.20
N VAL A 82 3.09 19.29 11.91
CA VAL A 82 3.98 20.04 11.00
C VAL A 82 3.22 20.34 9.71
N PRO A 83 2.50 21.47 9.68
CA PRO A 83 1.67 21.82 8.53
C PRO A 83 2.45 21.82 7.21
N TYR A 84 1.84 21.24 6.19
CA TYR A 84 2.35 21.19 4.82
C TYR A 84 3.66 20.42 4.61
N TYR A 85 4.20 19.74 5.63
CA TYR A 85 5.46 19.03 5.49
C TYR A 85 5.27 17.61 4.94
N PHE A 86 4.30 16.85 5.46
CA PHE A 86 4.15 15.43 5.14
C PHE A 86 3.37 15.16 3.86
N PHE A 87 2.72 16.18 3.30
CA PHE A 87 1.89 16.04 2.09
C PHE A 87 2.35 17.00 1.00
N ARG A 88 2.32 16.55 -0.25
CA ARG A 88 2.66 17.36 -1.42
C ARG A 88 1.59 18.40 -1.68
N GLN A 89 2.03 19.54 -2.20
CA GLN A 89 1.14 20.64 -2.59
C GLN A 89 1.31 20.95 -4.07
N ASN A 90 0.24 21.44 -4.66
CA ASN A 90 0.23 22.09 -5.95
C ASN A 90 0.87 23.49 -5.85
N PRO A 91 1.24 24.12 -6.99
CA PRO A 91 1.80 25.48 -6.98
C PRO A 91 0.90 26.54 -6.34
N ASP A 92 -0.41 26.33 -6.28
CA ASP A 92 -1.39 27.23 -5.64
C ASP A 92 -1.53 27.00 -4.13
N GLY A 93 -0.78 26.04 -3.55
CA GLY A 93 -0.79 25.69 -2.13
C GLY A 93 -1.88 24.69 -1.73
N SER A 94 -2.74 24.28 -2.65
CA SER A 94 -3.68 23.18 -2.39
C SER A 94 -2.95 21.83 -2.29
N PHE A 95 -3.54 20.84 -1.63
CA PHE A 95 -2.95 19.49 -1.59
C PHE A 95 -3.00 18.81 -2.95
N SER A 96 -1.86 18.21 -3.34
CA SER A 96 -1.80 17.33 -4.51
C SER A 96 -2.64 16.08 -4.28
N ASN A 97 -3.23 15.55 -5.36
CA ASN A 97 -4.19 14.45 -5.29
C ASN A 97 -3.81 13.25 -6.17
N GLY A 98 -2.55 12.89 -6.18
CA GLY A 98 -2.06 11.72 -6.90
C GLY A 98 -2.66 10.39 -6.41
N SER A 99 -3.13 10.36 -5.16
CA SER A 99 -3.88 9.21 -4.62
C SER A 99 -5.32 9.10 -5.14
N GLY A 100 -5.91 10.20 -5.63
CA GLY A 100 -7.35 10.29 -5.89
C GLY A 100 -8.21 10.45 -4.63
N CYS A 101 -7.57 10.57 -3.45
CA CYS A 101 -8.22 10.61 -2.13
C CYS A 101 -8.12 11.98 -1.43
N GLY A 102 -7.64 13.02 -2.12
CA GLY A 102 -7.61 14.40 -1.63
C GLY A 102 -6.29 14.87 -1.05
N ASN A 103 -5.31 13.99 -0.89
CA ASN A 103 -3.94 14.32 -0.51
C ASN A 103 -2.98 13.22 -0.96
N GLU A 104 -1.68 13.50 -0.96
CA GLU A 104 -0.66 12.49 -1.22
C GLU A 104 0.58 12.73 -0.34
N PHE A 105 1.13 11.64 0.18
CA PHE A 105 2.26 11.67 1.11
C PHE A 105 3.57 12.02 0.39
N ALA A 106 4.37 12.91 0.98
CA ALA A 106 5.62 13.42 0.42
C ALA A 106 6.82 12.53 0.84
N SER A 107 6.90 11.32 0.31
CA SER A 107 7.92 10.32 0.67
C SER A 107 9.36 10.79 0.45
N GLU A 108 9.59 11.67 -0.51
CA GLU A 108 10.89 12.24 -0.85
C GLU A 108 11.46 13.18 0.22
N ARG A 109 10.63 13.63 1.18
CA ARG A 109 11.08 14.53 2.26
C ARG A 109 11.72 13.72 3.40
N PRO A 110 12.87 14.14 3.94
CA PRO A 110 13.67 13.30 4.84
C PRO A 110 12.90 12.77 6.07
N MET A 111 12.11 13.62 6.75
CA MET A 111 11.38 13.17 7.94
C MET A 111 10.13 12.38 7.59
N ALA A 112 9.52 12.60 6.41
CA ALA A 112 8.42 11.79 5.91
C ALA A 112 8.92 10.39 5.55
N ARG A 113 10.05 10.27 4.85
CA ARG A 113 10.74 9.01 4.58
C ARG A 113 11.07 8.26 5.86
N LYS A 114 11.70 8.96 6.83
CA LYS A 114 12.02 8.38 8.12
C LYS A 114 10.78 7.83 8.82
N TYR A 115 9.70 8.60 8.86
CA TYR A 115 8.44 8.18 9.48
C TYR A 115 7.88 6.91 8.82
N LEU A 116 7.92 6.84 7.48
CA LEU A 116 7.46 5.67 6.73
C LEU A 116 8.33 4.44 7.04
N ILE A 117 9.65 4.59 7.01
CA ILE A 117 10.58 3.49 7.33
C ILE A 117 10.38 3.01 8.76
N ASP A 118 10.35 3.93 9.74
CA ASP A 118 10.14 3.58 11.16
C ASP A 118 8.80 2.85 11.36
N SER A 119 7.75 3.26 10.66
CA SER A 119 6.44 2.63 10.72
C SER A 119 6.46 1.19 10.19
N VAL A 120 7.09 0.96 9.05
CA VAL A 120 7.20 -0.39 8.47
C VAL A 120 8.05 -1.31 9.36
N LEU A 121 9.17 -0.79 9.88
CA LEU A 121 10.02 -1.53 10.83
C LEU A 121 9.26 -1.87 12.11
N TYR A 122 8.45 -0.95 12.64
CA TYR A 122 7.58 -1.20 13.80
C TYR A 122 6.62 -2.38 13.55
N TRP A 123 5.92 -2.41 12.43
CA TRP A 123 5.03 -3.52 12.09
C TRP A 123 5.78 -4.84 11.92
N ALA A 124 6.96 -4.81 11.27
CA ALA A 124 7.80 -5.99 11.11
C ALA A 124 8.29 -6.56 12.44
N GLN A 125 8.73 -5.70 13.35
CA GLN A 125 9.34 -6.13 14.61
C GLN A 125 8.31 -6.42 15.71
N GLU A 126 7.30 -5.56 15.87
CA GLU A 126 6.33 -5.67 16.96
C GLU A 126 5.19 -6.66 16.66
N TYR A 127 4.83 -6.82 15.40
CA TYR A 127 3.74 -7.70 14.96
C TYR A 127 4.23 -8.92 14.18
N HIS A 128 5.53 -8.99 13.90
CA HIS A 128 6.13 -10.08 13.11
C HIS A 128 5.50 -10.25 11.73
N ILE A 129 5.24 -9.14 11.06
CA ILE A 129 4.70 -9.14 9.69
C ILE A 129 5.75 -9.71 8.72
N ASP A 130 5.33 -10.67 7.86
CA ASP A 130 6.19 -11.40 6.92
C ASP A 130 6.31 -10.71 5.55
N GLY A 131 5.52 -9.69 5.30
CA GLY A 131 5.60 -8.93 4.05
C GLY A 131 4.70 -7.71 4.03
N PHE A 132 4.97 -6.84 3.08
CA PHE A 132 4.24 -5.59 2.88
C PHE A 132 3.83 -5.45 1.41
N ARG A 133 2.55 -5.19 1.18
CA ARG A 133 2.01 -4.78 -0.10
C ARG A 133 1.74 -3.28 -0.05
N PHE A 134 2.40 -2.50 -0.91
CA PHE A 134 2.22 -1.05 -0.97
C PHE A 134 1.13 -0.66 -1.96
N ASP A 135 0.04 -0.14 -1.43
CA ASP A 135 -1.01 0.49 -2.21
C ASP A 135 -0.46 1.71 -2.95
N LEU A 136 -0.82 1.87 -4.24
CA LEU A 136 -0.36 2.96 -5.11
C LEU A 136 1.15 3.24 -4.96
N MET A 137 2.00 2.20 -5.07
CA MET A 137 3.45 2.33 -4.89
C MET A 137 4.08 3.35 -5.84
N GLY A 138 3.46 3.61 -6.99
CA GLY A 138 3.87 4.66 -7.92
C GLY A 138 3.82 6.09 -7.36
N LEU A 139 3.26 6.30 -6.18
CA LEU A 139 3.29 7.60 -5.48
C LEU A 139 4.51 7.80 -4.57
N TYR A 140 5.34 6.78 -4.40
CA TYR A 140 6.59 6.90 -3.64
C TYR A 140 7.77 7.08 -4.59
N ASP A 141 8.78 7.79 -4.13
CA ASP A 141 10.04 7.88 -4.87
C ASP A 141 10.88 6.60 -4.72
N VAL A 142 11.67 6.31 -5.76
CA VAL A 142 12.54 5.13 -5.84
C VAL A 142 13.51 5.08 -4.65
N ASP A 143 14.10 6.22 -4.26
CA ASP A 143 15.08 6.27 -3.18
C ASP A 143 14.45 5.82 -1.87
N THR A 144 13.24 6.32 -1.55
CA THR A 144 12.49 5.92 -0.35
C THR A 144 12.21 4.42 -0.35
N MET A 145 11.76 3.85 -1.46
CA MET A 145 11.46 2.42 -1.53
C MET A 145 12.72 1.55 -1.39
N ASN A 146 13.83 1.97 -1.98
CA ASN A 146 15.11 1.28 -1.85
C ASN A 146 15.68 1.38 -0.44
N GLU A 147 15.64 2.55 0.20
CA GLU A 147 16.07 2.73 1.60
C GLU A 147 15.21 1.90 2.57
N LEU A 148 13.89 1.86 2.35
CA LEU A 148 12.99 1.03 3.13
C LEU A 148 13.33 -0.46 2.97
N ARG A 149 13.57 -0.93 1.73
CA ARG A 149 13.98 -2.32 1.50
C ARG A 149 15.29 -2.64 2.21
N ALA A 150 16.27 -1.74 2.13
CA ALA A 150 17.55 -1.91 2.82
C ALA A 150 17.38 -1.95 4.35
N ALA A 151 16.51 -1.13 4.91
CA ALA A 151 16.20 -1.12 6.35
C ALA A 151 15.53 -2.43 6.79
N LEU A 152 14.59 -2.97 6.01
CA LEU A 152 14.00 -4.28 6.27
C LEU A 152 15.06 -5.39 6.19
N ASP A 153 15.94 -5.37 5.18
CA ASP A 153 17.00 -6.38 5.01
C ASP A 153 18.00 -6.39 6.15
N ALA A 154 18.15 -5.28 6.88
CA ALA A 154 19.02 -5.16 8.04
C ALA A 154 18.46 -5.83 9.31
N LEU A 155 17.18 -6.17 9.35
CA LEU A 155 16.57 -6.92 10.45
C LEU A 155 17.09 -8.37 10.49
N PRO A 156 17.13 -9.04 11.65
CA PRO A 156 17.62 -10.41 11.77
C PRO A 156 17.00 -11.41 10.80
N CYS A 157 15.69 -11.32 10.55
CA CYS A 157 14.97 -12.14 9.55
C CYS A 157 14.54 -11.33 8.34
N GLY A 158 15.11 -10.15 8.12
CA GLY A 158 14.64 -9.17 7.14
C GLY A 158 14.67 -9.66 5.71
N ARG A 159 15.62 -10.55 5.38
CA ARG A 159 15.72 -11.12 4.02
C ARG A 159 14.57 -12.05 3.64
N SER A 160 13.80 -12.56 4.60
CA SER A 160 12.58 -13.32 4.33
C SER A 160 11.33 -12.45 4.21
N ILE A 161 11.39 -11.18 4.65
CA ILE A 161 10.26 -10.26 4.56
C ILE A 161 10.03 -9.86 3.10
N LEU A 162 8.84 -10.14 2.60
CA LEU A 162 8.42 -9.77 1.25
C LEU A 162 8.12 -8.26 1.17
N MET A 163 8.41 -7.66 0.03
CA MET A 163 8.06 -6.28 -0.26
C MET A 163 7.65 -6.15 -1.72
N TYR A 164 6.44 -5.67 -1.97
CA TYR A 164 5.93 -5.45 -3.32
C TYR A 164 4.81 -4.40 -3.32
N GLY A 165 4.41 -3.94 -4.48
CA GLY A 165 3.33 -2.95 -4.55
C GLY A 165 2.77 -2.70 -5.93
N GLU A 166 1.82 -1.79 -5.99
CA GLU A 166 1.16 -1.35 -7.20
C GLU A 166 1.99 -0.29 -7.92
N PRO A 167 2.51 -0.58 -9.13
CA PRO A 167 3.40 0.34 -9.84
C PRO A 167 2.64 1.43 -10.61
N TRP A 168 1.59 1.98 -10.03
CA TRP A 168 0.74 3.05 -10.60
C TRP A 168 0.28 4.04 -9.53
N GLN A 169 -0.44 5.07 -9.98
CA GLN A 169 -1.03 6.15 -9.18
C GLN A 169 -2.54 6.18 -9.38
N GLY A 170 -3.27 6.87 -8.49
CA GLY A 170 -4.70 7.12 -8.63
C GLY A 170 -5.02 8.35 -9.50
N GLY A 171 -4.08 9.28 -9.64
CA GLY A 171 -4.23 10.53 -10.38
C GLY A 171 -2.88 11.19 -10.68
N GLY A 172 -2.89 12.44 -11.08
CA GLY A 172 -1.67 13.22 -11.31
C GLY A 172 -0.96 13.57 -9.99
N SER A 173 0.34 13.28 -9.89
CA SER A 173 1.16 13.52 -8.72
C SER A 173 2.06 14.77 -8.88
N GLN A 174 2.39 15.40 -7.74
CA GLN A 174 3.44 16.43 -7.64
C GLN A 174 4.77 15.86 -7.16
N LEU A 175 5.01 14.56 -7.33
CA LEU A 175 6.30 13.95 -7.12
C LEU A 175 7.26 14.32 -8.24
N HIS A 176 8.25 15.15 -7.93
CA HIS A 176 9.30 15.57 -8.88
C HIS A 176 10.59 14.74 -8.73
N ARG A 177 10.44 13.43 -8.57
CA ARG A 177 11.51 12.43 -8.46
C ARG A 177 11.15 11.20 -9.30
N TYR A 178 12.06 10.26 -9.43
CA TYR A 178 11.75 8.97 -10.05
C TYR A 178 10.73 8.22 -9.20
N GLU A 179 9.59 7.95 -9.78
CA GLU A 179 8.48 7.22 -9.17
C GLU A 179 8.78 5.72 -9.12
N ALA A 180 8.36 5.04 -8.06
CA ALA A 180 8.47 3.58 -7.94
C ALA A 180 7.41 2.87 -8.79
N ASN A 181 7.50 3.04 -10.10
CA ASN A 181 6.58 2.54 -11.10
C ASN A 181 7.27 1.67 -12.16
N LYS A 182 6.51 1.15 -13.13
CA LYS A 182 7.04 0.30 -14.20
C LYS A 182 8.13 0.95 -15.04
N ALA A 183 8.04 2.26 -15.29
CA ALA A 183 9.00 2.97 -16.11
C ALA A 183 10.40 3.04 -15.47
N ASN A 184 10.45 3.00 -14.14
CA ASN A 184 11.66 3.09 -13.34
C ASN A 184 12.04 1.77 -12.66
N LEU A 185 11.47 0.64 -13.10
CA LEU A 185 11.69 -0.68 -12.48
C LEU A 185 13.16 -1.05 -12.34
N ALA A 186 13.99 -0.69 -13.33
CA ALA A 186 15.43 -0.95 -13.30
C ALA A 186 16.18 -0.18 -12.18
N MET A 187 15.56 0.84 -11.58
CA MET A 187 16.12 1.61 -10.48
C MET A 187 15.69 1.08 -9.10
N LEU A 188 14.65 0.26 -9.06
CA LEU A 188 14.22 -0.41 -7.84
C LEU A 188 15.14 -1.59 -7.52
N SER A 189 15.32 -1.84 -6.23
CA SER A 189 15.98 -3.06 -5.76
C SER A 189 15.30 -4.31 -6.35
N GLU A 190 16.08 -5.30 -6.78
CA GLU A 190 15.55 -6.60 -7.25
C GLU A 190 14.72 -7.34 -6.20
N ARG A 191 14.75 -6.88 -4.95
CA ARG A 191 13.97 -7.41 -3.84
C ARG A 191 12.64 -6.69 -3.62
N ILE A 192 12.25 -5.80 -4.53
CA ILE A 192 10.95 -5.12 -4.53
C ILE A 192 10.15 -5.65 -5.71
N GLY A 193 9.09 -6.41 -5.44
CA GLY A 193 8.17 -6.90 -6.45
C GLY A 193 7.17 -5.82 -6.90
N ILE A 194 6.63 -5.98 -8.10
CA ILE A 194 5.53 -5.15 -8.59
C ILE A 194 4.41 -6.03 -9.15
N PHE A 195 3.18 -5.56 -9.08
CA PHE A 195 2.09 -6.19 -9.81
C PHE A 195 2.26 -6.05 -11.32
N CYS A 196 1.97 -7.13 -12.04
CA CYS A 196 2.00 -7.16 -13.50
C CYS A 196 0.57 -7.15 -14.06
N ASP A 197 -0.01 -5.97 -14.23
CA ASP A 197 -1.33 -5.79 -14.83
C ASP A 197 -1.37 -6.25 -16.29
N ASN A 198 -0.28 -6.07 -17.06
CA ASN A 198 -0.20 -6.56 -18.43
C ASN A 198 -0.44 -8.08 -18.50
N THR A 199 0.22 -8.87 -17.64
CA THR A 199 0.01 -10.32 -17.59
C THR A 199 -1.42 -10.66 -17.15
N ARG A 200 -1.93 -9.96 -16.13
CA ARG A 200 -3.31 -10.13 -15.68
C ARG A 200 -4.30 -9.89 -16.82
N ASP A 201 -4.15 -8.78 -17.54
CA ASP A 201 -5.11 -8.36 -18.57
C ASP A 201 -5.00 -9.23 -19.84
N VAL A 202 -3.82 -9.71 -20.18
CA VAL A 202 -3.65 -10.71 -21.26
C VAL A 202 -4.37 -12.02 -20.91
N ILE A 203 -4.31 -12.47 -19.68
CA ILE A 203 -4.94 -13.73 -19.25
C ILE A 203 -6.45 -13.55 -19.06
N LYS A 204 -6.84 -12.57 -18.24
CA LYS A 204 -8.22 -12.37 -17.77
C LYS A 204 -9.05 -11.50 -18.72
N GLY A 205 -8.43 -10.53 -19.39
CA GLY A 205 -9.12 -9.43 -20.08
C GLY A 205 -9.15 -8.14 -19.26
N GLY A 206 -9.77 -7.10 -19.81
CA GLY A 206 -9.84 -5.79 -19.22
C GLY A 206 -10.46 -5.79 -17.81
N CYS A 207 -9.83 -5.11 -16.86
CA CYS A 207 -10.38 -5.01 -15.52
C CYS A 207 -11.52 -4.00 -15.40
N PHE A 208 -11.57 -3.03 -16.31
CA PHE A 208 -12.52 -1.93 -16.28
C PHE A 208 -13.59 -2.01 -17.37
N ASP A 209 -13.40 -2.87 -18.37
CA ASP A 209 -14.38 -3.14 -19.41
C ASP A 209 -14.57 -4.65 -19.59
N ALA A 210 -15.74 -5.16 -19.18
CA ALA A 210 -16.09 -6.58 -19.31
C ALA A 210 -16.22 -7.06 -20.79
N ARG A 211 -16.17 -6.16 -21.74
CA ARG A 211 -16.21 -6.47 -23.19
C ARG A 211 -14.83 -6.69 -23.78
N GLU A 212 -13.76 -6.51 -22.99
CA GLU A 212 -12.39 -6.78 -23.39
C GLU A 212 -11.99 -8.18 -22.90
N PRO A 213 -12.21 -9.25 -23.70
CA PRO A 213 -11.89 -10.62 -23.29
C PRO A 213 -10.38 -10.85 -23.24
N GLY A 214 -9.95 -11.70 -22.32
CA GLY A 214 -8.59 -12.22 -22.26
C GLY A 214 -8.43 -13.58 -22.92
N TYR A 215 -7.26 -14.17 -22.73
CA TYR A 215 -6.93 -15.50 -23.28
C TYR A 215 -7.92 -16.59 -22.81
N VAL A 216 -8.26 -16.58 -21.53
CA VAL A 216 -9.17 -17.61 -20.95
C VAL A 216 -10.60 -17.51 -21.50
N GLU A 217 -10.95 -16.36 -22.06
CA GLU A 217 -12.24 -16.09 -22.70
C GLU A 217 -12.18 -16.23 -24.23
N GLY A 218 -11.07 -16.73 -24.77
CA GLY A 218 -10.92 -17.05 -26.19
C GLY A 218 -10.59 -15.86 -27.09
N ARG A 219 -9.93 -14.79 -26.59
CA ARG A 219 -9.48 -13.65 -27.40
C ARG A 219 -8.56 -14.13 -28.53
N PRO A 220 -8.85 -13.82 -29.81
CA PRO A 220 -7.98 -14.15 -30.93
C PRO A 220 -6.62 -13.47 -30.82
N GLY A 221 -5.53 -14.22 -31.10
CA GLY A 221 -4.16 -13.69 -31.13
C GLY A 221 -3.47 -13.59 -29.77
N SER A 222 -4.15 -13.86 -28.66
CA SER A 222 -3.60 -13.75 -27.30
C SER A 222 -2.47 -14.75 -26.96
N PHE A 223 -2.24 -15.77 -27.80
CA PHE A 223 -1.17 -16.76 -27.59
C PHE A 223 0.23 -16.10 -27.53
N TRP A 224 0.51 -15.16 -28.43
CA TRP A 224 1.78 -14.44 -28.45
C TRP A 224 1.92 -13.46 -27.29
N ASP A 225 0.80 -12.83 -26.88
CA ASP A 225 0.75 -11.94 -25.71
C ASP A 225 1.04 -12.71 -24.43
N ILE A 226 0.53 -13.94 -24.30
CA ILE A 226 0.83 -14.83 -23.17
C ILE A 226 2.30 -15.25 -23.17
N GLY A 227 2.87 -15.60 -24.33
CA GLY A 227 4.29 -15.90 -24.43
C GLY A 227 5.16 -14.76 -23.93
N GLY A 228 4.83 -13.53 -24.31
CA GLY A 228 5.49 -12.32 -23.82
C GLY A 228 5.30 -12.07 -22.33
N ALA A 229 4.09 -12.29 -21.83
CA ALA A 229 3.75 -12.12 -20.41
C ALA A 229 4.50 -13.13 -19.53
N VAL A 230 4.55 -14.42 -19.93
CA VAL A 230 5.31 -15.46 -19.21
C VAL A 230 6.81 -15.19 -19.26
N ALA A 231 7.34 -14.77 -20.41
CA ALA A 231 8.77 -14.45 -20.54
C ALA A 231 9.19 -13.26 -19.64
N ALA A 232 8.29 -12.30 -19.39
CA ALA A 232 8.56 -11.18 -18.48
C ALA A 232 8.70 -11.60 -17.00
N TRP A 233 8.16 -12.77 -16.62
CA TRP A 233 8.28 -13.33 -15.27
C TRP A 233 9.60 -14.11 -15.06
N CYS A 234 10.32 -14.40 -16.12
CA CYS A 234 11.54 -15.20 -16.09
C CYS A 234 12.84 -14.36 -16.10
N ARG A 235 12.72 -13.05 -15.83
CA ARG A 235 13.87 -12.14 -15.80
C ARG A 235 14.23 -11.68 -14.40
#